data_1b650af99602dd98e7dba7b2caefdfbc
#
_entry.id   1b650af99602dd98e7dba7b2caefdfbc
#
_cell.length_a   1.000
_cell.length_b   1.000
_cell.length_c   1.000
_cell.angle_alpha   90.00
_cell.angle_beta   90.00
_cell.angle_gamma   90.00
#
_symmetry.space_group_name_H-M   'P 1'
#
loop_
_entity.id
_entity.type
_entity.pdbx_description
1 polymer ?
#
loop_
_entity_poly.entity_id
_entity_poly.type
_entity_poly.pdbx_seq_one_letter_code
_entity_poly.pdbx_strand_id
1 'polypeptide(L)'
;MFIAGAIYTLVGLILSYFVFKEVAGILMVFLIVMAVLPLFYITIQNEEKLDLRYTKESRLLKEHGKVLSYLLFLFFGITITFALVYIFFPSTIVSSVFNLQERAILNVNDNIRGMLTGGITRFDVFVRILVNNIKVLFFCLIFSLLYGTGAIFILTWNASVIATAIGAVVKKEIAQTAAAAGLINFASYFNATAFGFFRYMTHGVFEIAAYFVMGLAGGIVSIAVIKHNLNKDQLLIDVLDLVFISLGLLVVAAITEVYITPLLFT
;
A
#
# COMPACT_ATOMS: atom_id res chain seq x y z
N MET A 1 2.08 -12.65 -10.38
CA MET A 1 1.87 -12.08 -9.03
C MET A 1 0.55 -11.36 -8.85
N PHE A 2 0.08 -10.58 -9.80
CA PHE A 2 -1.25 -9.97 -9.74
C PHE A 2 -2.37 -10.99 -9.42
N ILE A 3 -2.45 -12.09 -10.17
CA ILE A 3 -3.45 -13.15 -9.95
C ILE A 3 -3.31 -13.79 -8.58
N ALA A 4 -2.09 -14.00 -8.09
CA ALA A 4 -1.86 -14.54 -6.75
C ALA A 4 -2.40 -13.60 -5.66
N GLY A 5 -2.12 -12.27 -5.79
CA GLY A 5 -2.69 -11.26 -4.91
C GLY A 5 -4.21 -11.26 -4.91
N ALA A 6 -4.83 -11.35 -6.09
CA ALA A 6 -6.28 -11.43 -6.21
C ALA A 6 -6.87 -12.68 -5.53
N ILE A 7 -6.27 -13.85 -5.77
CA ILE A 7 -6.74 -15.11 -5.17
C ILE A 7 -6.60 -15.07 -3.64
N TYR A 8 -5.44 -14.65 -3.11
CA TYR A 8 -5.22 -14.57 -1.66
C TYR A 8 -6.19 -13.60 -1.00
N THR A 9 -6.50 -12.48 -1.67
CA THR A 9 -7.48 -11.51 -1.18
C THR A 9 -8.89 -12.10 -1.14
N LEU A 10 -9.34 -12.75 -2.21
CA LEU A 10 -10.67 -13.39 -2.23
C LEU A 10 -10.79 -14.46 -1.16
N VAL A 11 -9.80 -15.34 -1.03
CA VAL A 11 -9.82 -16.40 -0.01
C VAL A 11 -9.81 -15.81 1.40
N GLY A 12 -8.93 -14.85 1.69
CA GLY A 12 -8.86 -14.18 2.99
C GLY A 12 -10.16 -13.47 3.35
N LEU A 13 -10.79 -12.82 2.38
CA LEU A 13 -12.05 -12.10 2.53
C LEU A 13 -13.23 -13.07 2.81
N ILE A 14 -13.34 -14.13 2.03
CA ILE A 14 -14.37 -15.15 2.20
C ILE A 14 -14.24 -15.80 3.58
N LEU A 15 -13.05 -16.25 3.95
CA LEU A 15 -12.80 -16.89 5.24
C LEU A 15 -13.08 -15.93 6.41
N SER A 16 -12.63 -14.68 6.34
CA SER A 16 -12.87 -13.70 7.41
C SER A 16 -14.35 -13.40 7.60
N TYR A 17 -15.10 -13.22 6.51
CA TYR A 17 -16.53 -12.90 6.57
C TYR A 17 -17.38 -14.07 7.10
N PHE A 18 -17.15 -15.29 6.61
CA PHE A 18 -17.97 -16.44 6.98
C PHE A 18 -17.62 -17.02 8.35
N VAL A 19 -16.35 -16.96 8.77
CA VAL A 19 -15.90 -17.58 10.03
C VAL A 19 -15.88 -16.60 11.19
N PHE A 20 -15.51 -15.32 10.93
CA PHE A 20 -15.24 -14.33 11.98
C PHE A 20 -15.83 -12.95 11.65
N LYS A 21 -17.12 -12.91 11.36
CA LYS A 21 -17.81 -11.71 10.85
C LYS A 21 -17.58 -10.44 11.68
N GLU A 22 -17.53 -10.57 13.02
CA GLU A 22 -17.38 -9.41 13.92
C GLU A 22 -16.01 -8.73 13.83
N VAL A 23 -14.96 -9.49 13.49
CA VAL A 23 -13.58 -9.01 13.38
C VAL A 23 -13.05 -9.11 11.95
N ALA A 24 -13.95 -9.27 10.97
CA ALA A 24 -13.60 -9.51 9.57
C ALA A 24 -12.64 -8.45 9.00
N GLY A 25 -12.78 -7.19 9.39
CA GLY A 25 -11.99 -6.07 8.86
C GLY A 25 -10.48 -6.17 9.12
N ILE A 26 -10.08 -6.69 10.28
CA ILE A 26 -8.65 -6.91 10.58
C ILE A 26 -8.21 -8.31 10.19
N LEU A 27 -9.08 -9.29 10.34
CA LEU A 27 -8.76 -10.69 10.10
C LEU A 27 -8.48 -10.97 8.62
N MET A 28 -9.21 -10.33 7.69
CA MET A 28 -8.93 -10.47 6.27
C MET A 28 -7.49 -10.06 5.92
N VAL A 29 -7.01 -8.95 6.51
CA VAL A 29 -5.64 -8.48 6.32
C VAL A 29 -4.65 -9.53 6.86
N PHE A 30 -4.90 -10.04 8.05
CA PHE A 30 -4.07 -11.08 8.65
C PHE A 30 -3.98 -12.36 7.80
N LEU A 31 -5.11 -12.86 7.31
CA LEU A 31 -5.16 -14.07 6.49
C LEU A 31 -4.41 -13.90 5.16
N ILE A 32 -4.53 -12.73 4.54
CA ILE A 32 -3.79 -12.41 3.31
C ILE A 32 -2.28 -12.35 3.61
N VAL A 33 -1.88 -11.70 4.69
CA VAL A 33 -0.48 -11.64 5.12
C VAL A 33 0.07 -13.04 5.32
N MET A 34 -0.63 -13.90 6.05
CA MET A 34 -0.21 -15.29 6.26
C MET A 34 -0.06 -16.08 4.95
N ALA A 35 -0.92 -15.84 3.96
CA ALA A 35 -0.82 -16.48 2.66
C ALA A 35 0.36 -15.95 1.82
N VAL A 36 0.70 -14.65 1.94
CA VAL A 36 1.80 -14.00 1.21
C VAL A 36 3.16 -14.26 1.84
N LEU A 37 3.22 -14.49 3.16
CA LEU A 37 4.44 -14.63 3.94
C LEU A 37 5.47 -15.61 3.36
N PRO A 38 5.12 -16.87 3.01
CA PRO A 38 6.10 -17.83 2.49
C PRO A 38 6.76 -17.31 1.20
N LEU A 39 5.96 -16.68 0.35
CA LEU A 39 6.41 -16.15 -0.92
C LEU A 39 7.35 -14.94 -0.72
N PHE A 40 7.01 -14.05 0.20
CA PHE A 40 7.84 -12.91 0.56
C PHE A 40 9.17 -13.35 1.20
N TYR A 41 9.12 -14.31 2.12
CA TYR A 41 10.32 -14.84 2.78
C TYR A 41 11.32 -15.44 1.79
N ILE A 42 10.85 -16.25 0.83
CA ILE A 42 11.70 -16.79 -0.23
C ILE A 42 12.32 -15.67 -1.06
N THR A 43 11.54 -14.64 -1.37
CA THR A 43 12.01 -13.47 -2.14
C THR A 43 13.14 -12.75 -1.40
N ILE A 44 12.95 -12.42 -0.12
CA ILE A 44 13.96 -11.73 0.69
C ILE A 44 15.23 -12.58 0.86
N GLN A 45 15.10 -13.89 1.07
CA GLN A 45 16.27 -14.79 1.13
C GLN A 45 17.10 -14.79 -0.16
N ASN A 46 16.43 -14.67 -1.31
CA ASN A 46 17.12 -14.62 -2.58
C ASN A 46 17.83 -13.26 -2.77
N GLU A 47 17.22 -12.16 -2.33
CA GLU A 47 17.85 -10.83 -2.38
C GLU A 47 19.12 -10.77 -1.51
N GLU A 48 19.06 -11.26 -0.28
CA GLU A 48 20.25 -11.29 0.59
C GLU A 48 21.41 -12.10 -0.03
N LYS A 49 21.10 -13.22 -0.73
CA LYS A 49 22.10 -13.98 -1.45
C LYS A 49 22.68 -13.21 -2.65
N LEU A 50 21.88 -12.37 -3.30
CA LEU A 50 22.32 -11.53 -4.42
C LEU A 50 23.24 -10.41 -3.93
N ASP A 51 22.91 -9.73 -2.82
CA ASP A 51 23.73 -8.70 -2.18
C ASP A 51 25.12 -9.22 -1.81
N LEU A 52 25.18 -10.47 -1.35
CA LEU A 52 26.44 -11.11 -1.03
C LEU A 52 27.25 -11.57 -2.26
N ARG A 53 26.61 -11.72 -3.42
CA ARG A 53 27.23 -12.26 -4.63
C ARG A 53 27.71 -11.21 -5.60
N TYR A 54 27.01 -10.09 -5.70
CA TYR A 54 27.30 -9.05 -6.67
C TYR A 54 28.01 -7.86 -6.02
N THR A 55 29.16 -7.47 -6.58
CA THR A 55 29.95 -6.30 -6.14
C THR A 55 29.63 -5.04 -6.93
N LYS A 56 28.86 -5.13 -8.03
CA LYS A 56 28.49 -3.98 -8.87
C LYS A 56 27.11 -3.47 -8.49
N GLU A 57 27.03 -2.28 -7.88
CA GLU A 57 25.78 -1.61 -7.45
C GLU A 57 24.73 -1.52 -8.56
N SER A 58 25.11 -1.16 -9.78
CA SER A 58 24.16 -1.02 -10.89
C SER A 58 23.43 -2.33 -11.27
N ARG A 59 24.08 -3.47 -11.03
CA ARG A 59 23.48 -4.79 -11.27
C ARG A 59 22.56 -5.18 -10.13
N LEU A 60 22.97 -4.87 -8.91
CA LEU A 60 22.19 -5.10 -7.71
C LEU A 60 20.87 -4.31 -7.73
N LEU A 61 20.93 -3.01 -8.01
CA LEU A 61 19.73 -2.15 -8.18
C LEU A 61 18.79 -2.66 -9.26
N LYS A 62 19.30 -3.25 -10.35
CA LYS A 62 18.46 -3.86 -11.39
C LYS A 62 17.72 -5.11 -10.91
N GLU A 63 18.36 -5.95 -10.11
CA GLU A 63 17.71 -7.14 -9.53
C GLU A 63 16.69 -6.72 -8.47
N HIS A 64 16.98 -5.79 -7.57
CA HIS A 64 16.02 -5.21 -6.64
C HIS A 64 14.80 -4.61 -7.35
N GLY A 65 15.00 -3.95 -8.51
CA GLY A 65 13.92 -3.42 -9.33
C GLY A 65 12.97 -4.50 -9.86
N LYS A 66 13.46 -5.71 -10.17
CA LYS A 66 12.62 -6.83 -10.57
C LYS A 66 11.76 -7.34 -9.41
N VAL A 67 12.36 -7.46 -8.23
CA VAL A 67 11.64 -7.89 -7.02
C VAL A 67 10.60 -6.84 -6.63
N LEU A 68 10.97 -5.56 -6.68
CA LEU A 68 10.03 -4.46 -6.44
C LEU A 68 8.84 -4.52 -7.39
N SER A 69 9.07 -4.72 -8.69
CA SER A 69 8.00 -4.87 -9.68
C SER A 69 7.09 -6.07 -9.36
N TYR A 70 7.68 -7.20 -8.96
CA TYR A 70 6.96 -8.41 -8.57
C TYR A 70 6.03 -8.15 -7.37
N LEU A 71 6.52 -7.47 -6.32
CA LEU A 71 5.76 -7.09 -5.13
C LEU A 71 4.68 -6.04 -5.46
N LEU A 72 4.97 -5.08 -6.32
CA LEU A 72 3.99 -4.10 -6.79
C LEU A 72 2.81 -4.77 -7.52
N PHE A 73 3.07 -5.74 -8.41
CA PHE A 73 1.99 -6.48 -9.06
C PHE A 73 1.16 -7.30 -8.07
N LEU A 74 1.76 -7.87 -7.03
CA LEU A 74 1.04 -8.53 -5.94
C LEU A 74 0.12 -7.54 -5.22
N PHE A 75 0.68 -6.39 -4.84
CA PHE A 75 -0.07 -5.31 -4.18
C PHE A 75 -1.24 -4.81 -5.02
N PHE A 76 -1.03 -4.58 -6.32
CA PHE A 76 -2.12 -4.18 -7.23
C PHE A 76 -3.22 -5.25 -7.31
N GLY A 77 -2.85 -6.53 -7.33
CA GLY A 77 -3.81 -7.64 -7.28
C GLY A 77 -4.68 -7.58 -6.03
N ILE A 78 -4.07 -7.33 -4.87
CA ILE A 78 -4.78 -7.18 -3.58
C ILE A 78 -5.69 -5.94 -3.62
N THR A 79 -5.15 -4.79 -4.00
CA THR A 79 -5.87 -3.49 -3.99
C THR A 79 -7.07 -3.51 -4.93
N ILE A 80 -6.88 -3.97 -6.17
CA ILE A 80 -7.97 -4.01 -7.15
C ILE A 80 -9.06 -4.97 -6.73
N THR A 81 -8.70 -6.14 -6.17
CA THR A 81 -9.70 -7.10 -5.69
C THR A 81 -10.53 -6.53 -4.53
N PHE A 82 -9.89 -5.88 -3.56
CA PHE A 82 -10.61 -5.20 -2.49
C PHE A 82 -11.53 -4.08 -3.02
N ALA A 83 -11.04 -3.27 -3.97
CA ALA A 83 -11.83 -2.20 -4.57
C ALA A 83 -13.06 -2.74 -5.32
N LEU A 84 -12.89 -3.81 -6.10
CA LEU A 84 -14.02 -4.46 -6.79
C LEU A 84 -15.05 -5.01 -5.79
N VAL A 85 -14.60 -5.66 -4.71
CA VAL A 85 -15.51 -6.14 -3.66
C VAL A 85 -16.23 -4.96 -3.01
N TYR A 86 -15.52 -3.89 -2.65
CA TYR A 86 -16.14 -2.71 -2.06
C TYR A 86 -17.19 -2.08 -2.97
N ILE A 87 -16.94 -1.98 -4.27
CA ILE A 87 -17.84 -1.35 -5.26
C ILE A 87 -19.08 -2.21 -5.51
N PHE A 88 -18.91 -3.50 -5.75
CA PHE A 88 -19.97 -4.36 -6.30
C PHE A 88 -20.74 -5.19 -5.27
N PHE A 89 -20.20 -5.35 -4.05
CA PHE A 89 -20.88 -6.17 -3.04
C PHE A 89 -21.92 -5.36 -2.25
N PRO A 90 -22.94 -6.04 -1.67
CA PRO A 90 -23.95 -5.41 -0.84
C PRO A 90 -23.38 -4.64 0.35
N SER A 91 -24.02 -3.53 0.72
CA SER A 91 -23.59 -2.67 1.83
C SER A 91 -23.44 -3.41 3.17
N THR A 92 -24.24 -4.45 3.40
CA THR A 92 -24.16 -5.29 4.60
C THR A 92 -22.85 -6.06 4.70
N ILE A 93 -22.30 -6.54 3.58
CA ILE A 93 -21.00 -7.20 3.54
C ILE A 93 -19.89 -6.16 3.67
N VAL A 94 -19.98 -5.08 2.89
CA VAL A 94 -19.00 -4.00 2.88
C VAL A 94 -18.83 -3.39 4.26
N SER A 95 -19.91 -3.05 4.96
CA SER A 95 -19.85 -2.48 6.31
C SER A 95 -19.29 -3.43 7.36
N SER A 96 -19.41 -4.74 7.19
CA SER A 96 -18.81 -5.73 8.10
C SER A 96 -17.30 -5.86 7.85
N VAL A 97 -16.89 -5.87 6.59
CA VAL A 97 -15.50 -6.19 6.17
C VAL A 97 -14.61 -4.96 6.16
N PHE A 98 -15.11 -3.78 5.79
CA PHE A 98 -14.32 -2.57 5.61
C PHE A 98 -14.53 -1.50 6.68
N ASN A 99 -15.22 -1.79 7.79
CA ASN A 99 -15.53 -0.83 8.85
C ASN A 99 -14.29 -0.14 9.45
N LEU A 100 -13.21 -0.88 9.63
CA LEU A 100 -11.96 -0.33 10.18
C LEU A 100 -11.25 0.59 9.19
N GLN A 101 -11.26 0.23 7.92
CA GLN A 101 -10.69 1.03 6.84
C GLN A 101 -11.48 2.32 6.62
N GLU A 102 -12.81 2.26 6.65
CA GLU A 102 -13.68 3.43 6.58
C GLU A 102 -13.41 4.40 7.74
N ARG A 103 -13.31 3.87 8.96
CA ARG A 103 -12.96 4.69 10.15
C ARG A 103 -11.57 5.32 10.02
N ALA A 104 -10.58 4.59 9.51
CA ALA A 104 -9.24 5.13 9.28
C ALA A 104 -9.28 6.31 8.30
N ILE A 105 -10.04 6.21 7.21
CA ILE A 105 -10.22 7.28 6.22
C ILE A 105 -10.93 8.50 6.83
N LEU A 106 -12.00 8.28 7.61
CA LEU A 106 -12.75 9.34 8.27
C LEU A 106 -11.86 10.11 9.25
N ASN A 107 -11.08 9.42 10.08
CA ASN A 107 -10.18 10.04 11.03
C ASN A 107 -9.13 10.95 10.35
N VAL A 108 -8.61 10.54 9.19
CA VAL A 108 -7.68 11.37 8.40
C VAL A 108 -8.39 12.59 7.85
N ASN A 109 -9.60 12.42 7.28
CA ASN A 109 -10.38 13.52 6.69
C ASN A 109 -10.83 14.54 7.74
N ASP A 110 -11.27 14.11 8.92
CA ASP A 110 -11.70 14.99 10.01
C ASP A 110 -10.52 15.80 10.57
N ASN A 111 -9.35 15.20 10.68
CA ASN A 111 -8.13 15.90 11.03
C ASN A 111 -7.75 16.95 10.00
N ILE A 112 -7.93 16.70 8.70
CA ILE A 112 -7.67 17.67 7.64
C ILE A 112 -8.72 18.79 7.64
N ARG A 113 -10.02 18.47 7.80
CA ARG A 113 -11.10 19.45 7.84
C ARG A 113 -11.03 20.40 9.03
N GLY A 114 -10.72 19.89 10.23
CA GLY A 114 -10.53 20.71 11.44
C GLY A 114 -9.39 21.73 11.31
N MET A 115 -8.51 21.52 10.35
CA MET A 115 -7.35 22.36 10.07
C MET A 115 -7.61 23.42 8.99
N LEU A 116 -8.49 23.15 8.03
CA LEU A 116 -8.84 24.10 6.96
C LEU A 116 -9.47 25.41 7.47
N THR A 117 -9.98 25.40 8.70
CA THR A 117 -10.51 26.59 9.38
C THR A 117 -9.42 27.51 9.97
N GLY A 118 -8.12 27.11 9.95
CA GLY A 118 -7.01 27.78 10.63
C GLY A 118 -5.95 28.42 9.73
N GLY A 119 -6.20 28.69 8.43
CA GLY A 119 -5.22 29.36 7.56
C GLY A 119 -3.99 28.53 7.19
N ILE A 120 -4.15 27.21 7.05
CA ILE A 120 -3.08 26.26 6.73
C ILE A 120 -2.58 26.44 5.29
N THR A 121 -1.27 26.50 5.13
CA THR A 121 -0.62 26.58 3.82
C THR A 121 -0.48 25.19 3.16
N ARG A 122 -0.29 25.16 1.83
CA ARG A 122 0.03 23.90 1.11
C ARG A 122 1.30 23.26 1.66
N PHE A 123 2.23 24.05 2.15
CA PHE A 123 3.46 23.57 2.77
C PHE A 123 3.18 22.82 4.08
N ASP A 124 2.25 23.30 4.91
CA ASP A 124 1.88 22.61 6.16
C ASP A 124 1.23 21.25 5.87
N VAL A 125 0.39 21.18 4.81
CA VAL A 125 -0.19 19.91 4.36
C VAL A 125 0.90 18.95 3.88
N PHE A 126 1.86 19.45 3.08
CA PHE A 126 3.01 18.67 2.62
C PHE A 126 3.81 18.08 3.78
N VAL A 127 4.18 18.91 4.76
CA VAL A 127 4.95 18.45 5.93
C VAL A 127 4.19 17.37 6.69
N ARG A 128 2.88 17.51 6.88
CA ARG A 128 2.07 16.53 7.60
C ARG A 128 1.97 15.19 6.86
N ILE A 129 1.71 15.22 5.56
CA ILE A 129 1.68 14.02 4.73
C ILE A 129 3.03 13.32 4.79
N LEU A 130 4.11 14.07 4.58
CA LEU A 130 5.46 13.53 4.62
C LEU A 130 5.79 12.91 5.99
N VAL A 131 5.51 13.60 7.10
CA VAL A 131 5.75 13.08 8.45
C VAL A 131 4.90 11.85 8.74
N ASN A 132 3.63 11.82 8.29
CA ASN A 132 2.79 10.63 8.45
C ASN A 132 3.38 9.42 7.69
N ASN A 133 3.79 9.63 6.45
CA ASN A 133 4.35 8.56 5.62
C ASN A 133 5.74 8.11 6.10
N ILE A 134 6.57 9.02 6.66
CA ILE A 134 7.82 8.66 7.35
C ILE A 134 7.55 7.76 8.56
N LYS A 135 6.50 8.02 9.34
CA LYS A 135 6.12 7.12 10.45
C LYS A 135 5.79 5.71 9.93
N VAL A 136 4.99 5.60 8.87
CA VAL A 136 4.68 4.31 8.25
C VAL A 136 5.96 3.62 7.76
N LEU A 137 6.85 4.38 7.11
CA LEU A 137 8.15 3.88 6.63
C LEU A 137 9.01 3.34 7.78
N PHE A 138 9.06 4.06 8.90
CA PHE A 138 9.78 3.63 10.11
C PHE A 138 9.22 2.33 10.68
N PHE A 139 7.89 2.20 10.72
CA PHE A 139 7.26 0.95 11.13
C PHE A 139 7.52 -0.18 10.13
N CYS A 140 7.54 0.10 8.82
CA CYS A 140 7.93 -0.89 7.81
C CYS A 140 9.34 -1.42 8.08
N LEU A 141 10.31 -0.55 8.39
CA LEU A 141 11.68 -0.94 8.72
C LEU A 141 11.72 -1.82 9.97
N ILE A 142 11.17 -1.33 11.09
CA ILE A 142 11.20 -2.06 12.37
C ILE A 142 10.55 -3.43 12.26
N PHE A 143 9.36 -3.49 11.68
CA PHE A 143 8.65 -4.75 11.56
C PHE A 143 9.28 -5.69 10.53
N SER A 144 9.99 -5.16 9.52
CA SER A 144 10.75 -5.99 8.59
C SER A 144 11.93 -6.70 9.27
N LEU A 145 12.49 -6.12 10.32
CA LEU A 145 13.50 -6.78 11.15
C LEU A 145 12.97 -8.07 11.84
N LEU A 146 11.65 -8.18 12.00
CA LEU A 146 10.97 -9.36 12.49
C LEU A 146 10.58 -10.29 11.33
N TYR A 147 11.55 -10.87 10.62
CA TYR A 147 11.36 -11.78 9.47
C TYR A 147 10.61 -11.18 8.27
N GLY A 148 10.60 -9.85 8.11
CA GLY A 148 9.89 -9.16 7.04
C GLY A 148 8.36 -9.16 7.15
N THR A 149 7.80 -9.86 8.13
CA THR A 149 6.35 -10.11 8.25
C THR A 149 5.53 -8.85 8.46
N GLY A 150 6.04 -7.94 9.26
CA GLY A 150 5.34 -6.70 9.61
C GLY A 150 5.22 -5.72 8.45
N ALA A 151 6.23 -5.66 7.55
CA ALA A 151 6.14 -4.83 6.36
C ALA A 151 4.99 -5.29 5.46
N ILE A 152 4.82 -6.60 5.26
CA ILE A 152 3.71 -7.16 4.48
C ILE A 152 2.36 -6.84 5.12
N PHE A 153 2.28 -6.87 6.46
CA PHE A 153 1.06 -6.48 7.17
C PHE A 153 0.71 -5.00 6.88
N ILE A 154 1.68 -4.08 7.04
CA ILE A 154 1.48 -2.66 6.78
C ILE A 154 1.08 -2.42 5.32
N LEU A 155 1.74 -3.08 4.37
CA LEU A 155 1.43 -2.97 2.96
C LEU A 155 0.04 -3.50 2.62
N THR A 156 -0.36 -4.66 3.16
CA THR A 156 -1.69 -5.24 2.94
C THR A 156 -2.78 -4.37 3.59
N TRP A 157 -2.51 -3.81 4.78
CA TRP A 157 -3.41 -2.85 5.42
C TRP A 157 -3.59 -1.60 4.55
N ASN A 158 -2.49 -0.99 4.07
CA ASN A 158 -2.56 0.17 3.19
C ASN A 158 -3.30 -0.15 1.88
N ALA A 159 -3.08 -1.34 1.29
CA ALA A 159 -3.84 -1.80 0.12
C ALA A 159 -5.35 -1.81 0.39
N SER A 160 -5.77 -2.29 1.56
CA SER A 160 -7.19 -2.33 1.94
C SER A 160 -7.77 -0.93 2.16
N VAL A 161 -7.02 -0.01 2.77
CA VAL A 161 -7.45 1.39 2.98
C VAL A 161 -7.56 2.14 1.65
N ILE A 162 -6.56 2.03 0.77
CA ILE A 162 -6.56 2.64 -0.56
C ILE A 162 -7.74 2.11 -1.39
N ALA A 163 -7.95 0.80 -1.39
CA ALA A 163 -9.08 0.17 -2.08
C ALA A 163 -10.44 0.68 -1.58
N THR A 164 -10.57 0.84 -0.26
CA THR A 164 -11.77 1.41 0.37
C THR A 164 -11.99 2.86 -0.06
N ALA A 165 -10.92 3.67 -0.08
CA ALA A 165 -10.98 5.07 -0.51
C ALA A 165 -11.40 5.19 -1.98
N ILE A 166 -10.78 4.40 -2.88
CA ILE A 166 -11.16 4.32 -4.30
C ILE A 166 -12.63 3.91 -4.44
N GLY A 167 -13.01 2.82 -3.76
CA GLY A 167 -14.36 2.29 -3.82
C GLY A 167 -15.43 3.28 -3.31
N ALA A 168 -15.12 4.03 -2.25
CA ALA A 168 -16.00 5.06 -1.72
C ALA A 168 -16.21 6.22 -2.71
N VAL A 169 -15.12 6.68 -3.38
CA VAL A 169 -15.22 7.69 -4.44
C VAL A 169 -16.07 7.17 -5.59
N VAL A 170 -15.82 5.96 -6.07
CA VAL A 170 -16.59 5.34 -7.16
C VAL A 170 -18.07 5.25 -6.81
N LYS A 171 -18.42 4.76 -5.63
CA LYS A 171 -19.84 4.69 -5.19
C LYS A 171 -20.49 6.07 -5.13
N LYS A 172 -19.76 7.08 -4.65
CA LYS A 172 -20.25 8.46 -4.59
C LYS A 172 -20.54 9.02 -5.99
N GLU A 173 -19.58 8.88 -6.91
CA GLU A 173 -19.72 9.37 -8.30
C GLU A 173 -20.88 8.68 -9.03
N ILE A 174 -21.04 7.37 -8.83
CA ILE A 174 -22.15 6.57 -9.38
C ILE A 174 -23.49 7.07 -8.82
N ALA A 175 -23.57 7.31 -7.52
CA ALA A 175 -24.81 7.81 -6.89
C ALA A 175 -25.17 9.21 -7.40
N GLN A 176 -24.21 10.10 -7.60
CA GLN A 176 -24.43 11.44 -8.16
C GLN A 176 -24.88 11.37 -9.62
N THR A 177 -24.25 10.51 -10.44
CA THR A 177 -24.63 10.32 -11.85
C THR A 177 -26.03 9.73 -11.95
N ALA A 178 -26.41 8.76 -11.09
CA ALA A 178 -27.75 8.20 -11.03
C ALA A 178 -28.82 9.24 -10.70
N ALA A 179 -28.51 10.11 -9.72
CA ALA A 179 -29.42 11.19 -9.31
C ALA A 179 -29.61 12.25 -10.40
N ALA A 180 -28.57 12.54 -11.21
CA ALA A 180 -28.61 13.58 -12.24
C ALA A 180 -29.20 13.09 -13.56
N ALA A 181 -28.90 11.85 -13.96
CA ALA A 181 -29.26 11.33 -15.31
C ALA A 181 -30.37 10.26 -15.31
N GLY A 182 -30.82 9.79 -14.14
CA GLY A 182 -31.85 8.76 -14.01
C GLY A 182 -31.45 7.37 -14.49
N LEU A 183 -30.30 7.21 -15.11
CA LEU A 183 -29.79 5.95 -15.65
C LEU A 183 -28.29 5.82 -15.38
N ILE A 184 -27.89 4.67 -14.85
CA ILE A 184 -26.50 4.29 -14.68
C ILE A 184 -26.14 3.35 -15.84
N ASN A 185 -25.15 3.72 -16.63
CA ASN A 185 -24.65 2.86 -17.70
C ASN A 185 -23.21 2.39 -17.40
N PHE A 186 -22.71 1.46 -18.19
CA PHE A 186 -21.35 0.92 -18.05
C PHE A 186 -20.28 2.01 -18.13
N ALA A 187 -20.47 3.03 -18.96
CA ALA A 187 -19.53 4.14 -19.09
C ALA A 187 -19.42 4.96 -17.79
N SER A 188 -20.52 5.15 -17.07
CA SER A 188 -20.49 5.85 -15.75
C SER A 188 -19.67 5.09 -14.72
N TYR A 189 -19.83 3.76 -14.64
CA TYR A 189 -19.00 2.92 -13.77
C TYR A 189 -17.51 2.96 -14.16
N PHE A 190 -17.23 2.86 -15.44
CA PHE A 190 -15.85 2.89 -15.94
C PHE A 190 -15.18 4.24 -15.65
N ASN A 191 -15.86 5.35 -15.95
CA ASN A 191 -15.33 6.70 -15.69
C ASN A 191 -15.11 6.95 -14.21
N ALA A 192 -16.07 6.62 -13.34
CA ALA A 192 -15.95 6.79 -11.89
C ALA A 192 -14.80 5.94 -11.32
N THR A 193 -14.68 4.68 -11.79
CA THR A 193 -13.61 3.78 -11.34
C THR A 193 -12.24 4.28 -11.82
N ALA A 194 -12.13 4.69 -13.08
CA ALA A 194 -10.91 5.25 -13.64
C ALA A 194 -10.48 6.53 -12.88
N PHE A 195 -11.42 7.46 -12.66
CA PHE A 195 -11.17 8.68 -11.91
C PHE A 195 -10.67 8.39 -10.49
N GLY A 196 -11.38 7.56 -9.73
CA GLY A 196 -10.99 7.19 -8.37
C GLY A 196 -9.63 6.49 -8.34
N PHE A 197 -9.40 5.53 -9.24
CA PHE A 197 -8.15 4.81 -9.33
C PHE A 197 -6.97 5.74 -9.65
N PHE A 198 -7.06 6.53 -10.71
CA PHE A 198 -5.95 7.40 -11.12
C PHE A 198 -5.69 8.50 -10.09
N ARG A 199 -6.72 9.06 -9.46
CA ARG A 199 -6.57 10.06 -8.40
C ARG A 199 -5.69 9.56 -7.25
N TYR A 200 -5.94 8.34 -6.75
CA TYR A 200 -5.16 7.78 -5.64
C TYR A 200 -3.83 7.17 -6.10
N MET A 201 -3.76 6.61 -7.30
CA MET A 201 -2.53 6.00 -7.80
C MET A 201 -1.48 7.01 -8.27
N THR A 202 -1.86 8.24 -8.59
CA THR A 202 -0.91 9.28 -9.04
C THR A 202 0.23 9.50 -8.04
N HIS A 203 -0.05 9.56 -6.74
CA HIS A 203 0.94 9.66 -5.67
C HIS A 203 1.19 8.31 -4.97
N GLY A 204 0.15 7.50 -4.83
CA GLY A 204 0.19 6.25 -4.09
C GLY A 204 1.20 5.23 -4.63
N VAL A 205 1.49 5.20 -5.93
CA VAL A 205 2.52 4.32 -6.50
C VAL A 205 3.90 4.60 -5.90
N PHE A 206 4.25 5.88 -5.70
CA PHE A 206 5.53 6.26 -5.11
C PHE A 206 5.60 5.92 -3.62
N GLU A 207 4.50 6.11 -2.87
CA GLU A 207 4.41 5.71 -1.46
C GLU A 207 4.56 4.21 -1.28
N ILE A 208 3.82 3.44 -2.07
CA ILE A 208 3.87 1.98 -2.03
C ILE A 208 5.26 1.48 -2.41
N ALA A 209 5.88 2.05 -3.44
CA ALA A 209 7.24 1.72 -3.83
C ALA A 209 8.23 2.02 -2.69
N ALA A 210 8.09 3.17 -2.01
CA ALA A 210 8.90 3.52 -0.85
C ALA A 210 8.78 2.49 0.28
N TYR A 211 7.55 2.08 0.61
CA TYR A 211 7.32 1.07 1.67
C TYR A 211 7.87 -0.30 1.31
N PHE A 212 7.79 -0.72 0.04
CA PHE A 212 8.40 -1.95 -0.42
C PHE A 212 9.92 -1.92 -0.36
N VAL A 213 10.54 -0.82 -0.81
CA VAL A 213 11.99 -0.64 -0.75
C VAL A 213 12.48 -0.67 0.69
N MET A 214 11.78 0.01 1.60
CA MET A 214 12.11 -0.02 3.03
C MET A 214 11.88 -1.40 3.65
N GLY A 215 10.81 -2.09 3.27
CA GLY A 215 10.53 -3.46 3.69
C GLY A 215 11.60 -4.43 3.23
N LEU A 216 12.11 -4.26 2.01
CA LEU A 216 13.22 -5.02 1.45
C LEU A 216 14.51 -4.77 2.24
N ALA A 217 14.87 -3.50 2.49
CA ALA A 217 16.03 -3.12 3.27
C ALA A 217 16.02 -3.77 4.66
N GLY A 218 14.90 -3.65 5.40
CA GLY A 218 14.75 -4.27 6.72
C GLY A 218 14.77 -5.80 6.68
N GLY A 219 14.19 -6.41 5.64
CA GLY A 219 14.22 -7.85 5.43
C GLY A 219 15.63 -8.39 5.18
N ILE A 220 16.43 -7.70 4.36
CA ILE A 220 17.84 -8.04 4.10
C ILE A 220 18.63 -8.00 5.41
N VAL A 221 18.49 -6.93 6.19
CA VAL A 221 19.14 -6.82 7.52
C VAL A 221 18.71 -7.96 8.44
N SER A 222 17.41 -8.26 8.51
CA SER A 222 16.89 -9.35 9.36
C SER A 222 17.53 -10.70 9.03
N ILE A 223 17.62 -11.05 7.76
CA ILE A 223 18.24 -12.32 7.33
C ILE A 223 19.74 -12.30 7.58
N ALA A 224 20.41 -11.16 7.35
CA ALA A 224 21.84 -11.01 7.62
C ALA A 224 22.16 -11.17 9.11
N VAL A 225 21.30 -10.66 10.01
CA VAL A 225 21.41 -10.90 11.47
C VAL A 225 21.31 -12.39 11.79
N ILE A 226 20.30 -13.07 11.25
CA ILE A 226 20.07 -14.49 11.51
C ILE A 226 21.24 -15.36 11.03
N LYS A 227 21.85 -14.99 9.89
CA LYS A 227 22.96 -15.70 9.28
C LYS A 227 24.35 -15.26 9.76
N HIS A 228 24.42 -14.31 10.71
CA HIS A 228 25.66 -13.71 11.21
C HIS A 228 26.51 -13.05 10.11
N ASN A 229 25.90 -12.47 9.09
CA ASN A 229 26.56 -11.85 7.94
C ASN A 229 26.67 -10.32 8.02
N LEU A 230 26.32 -9.71 9.15
CA LEU A 230 26.28 -8.24 9.33
C LEU A 230 27.67 -7.56 9.20
N ASN A 231 28.77 -8.29 9.34
CA ASN A 231 30.12 -7.76 9.29
C ASN A 231 30.61 -7.46 7.87
N LYS A 232 29.72 -7.47 6.87
CA LYS A 232 30.06 -7.16 5.49
C LYS A 232 29.68 -5.71 5.20
N ASP A 233 30.67 -4.83 5.11
CA ASP A 233 30.48 -3.40 4.84
C ASP A 233 29.59 -3.14 3.61
N GLN A 234 29.73 -3.96 2.57
CA GLN A 234 28.94 -3.85 1.34
C GLN A 234 27.45 -4.01 1.57
N LEU A 235 27.03 -4.97 2.40
CA LEU A 235 25.61 -5.20 2.70
C LEU A 235 25.00 -4.00 3.45
N LEU A 236 25.74 -3.38 4.37
CA LEU A 236 25.29 -2.19 5.10
C LEU A 236 25.14 -0.98 4.16
N ILE A 237 26.05 -0.81 3.21
CA ILE A 237 25.98 0.26 2.20
C ILE A 237 24.73 0.06 1.33
N ASP A 238 24.50 -1.16 0.80
CA ASP A 238 23.35 -1.47 -0.03
C ASP A 238 22.01 -1.21 0.72
N VAL A 239 21.95 -1.56 2.00
CA VAL A 239 20.78 -1.28 2.85
C VAL A 239 20.59 0.23 3.04
N LEU A 240 21.65 1.00 3.28
CA LEU A 240 21.58 2.46 3.39
C LEU A 240 21.06 3.10 2.10
N ASP A 241 21.53 2.64 0.95
CA ASP A 241 21.06 3.11 -0.36
C ASP A 241 19.57 2.87 -0.55
N LEU A 242 19.07 1.69 -0.18
CA LEU A 242 17.63 1.40 -0.20
C LEU A 242 16.84 2.32 0.75
N VAL A 243 17.36 2.62 1.93
CA VAL A 243 16.75 3.57 2.87
C VAL A 243 16.66 4.97 2.25
N PHE A 244 17.75 5.47 1.65
CA PHE A 244 17.76 6.78 0.98
C PHE A 244 16.82 6.83 -0.23
N ILE A 245 16.78 5.77 -1.04
CA ILE A 245 15.85 5.65 -2.17
C ILE A 245 14.40 5.72 -1.67
N SER A 246 14.06 5.00 -0.60
CA SER A 246 12.70 5.00 -0.06
C SER A 246 12.29 6.36 0.49
N LEU A 247 13.18 7.08 1.18
CA LEU A 247 12.93 8.45 1.64
C LEU A 247 12.72 9.41 0.46
N GLY A 248 13.55 9.30 -0.59
CA GLY A 248 13.40 10.08 -1.81
C GLY A 248 12.05 9.86 -2.49
N LEU A 249 11.60 8.60 -2.59
CA LEU A 249 10.29 8.25 -3.14
C LEU A 249 9.14 8.86 -2.33
N LEU A 250 9.22 8.89 -0.99
CA LEU A 250 8.21 9.54 -0.16
C LEU A 250 8.14 11.05 -0.36
N VAL A 251 9.27 11.72 -0.55
CA VAL A 251 9.28 13.15 -0.87
C VAL A 251 8.59 13.40 -2.21
N VAL A 252 8.89 12.59 -3.23
CA VAL A 252 8.22 12.66 -4.55
C VAL A 252 6.72 12.40 -4.40
N ALA A 253 6.32 11.39 -3.63
CA ALA A 253 4.92 11.09 -3.36
C ALA A 253 4.19 12.28 -2.72
N ALA A 254 4.74 12.87 -1.66
CA ALA A 254 4.15 13.99 -0.95
C ALA A 254 4.04 15.25 -1.84
N ILE A 255 5.05 15.54 -2.68
CA ILE A 255 4.98 16.61 -3.68
C ILE A 255 3.86 16.34 -4.68
N THR A 256 3.79 15.11 -5.18
CA THR A 256 2.76 14.70 -6.15
C THR A 256 1.36 14.83 -5.55
N GLU A 257 1.16 14.41 -4.31
CA GLU A 257 -0.13 14.47 -3.63
C GLU A 257 -0.61 15.90 -3.41
N VAL A 258 0.26 16.79 -2.94
CA VAL A 258 -0.12 18.16 -2.55
C VAL A 258 -0.21 19.11 -3.73
N TYR A 259 0.67 18.96 -4.72
CA TYR A 259 0.80 19.95 -5.80
C TYR A 259 0.31 19.44 -7.15
N ILE A 260 0.48 18.15 -7.47
CA ILE A 260 0.16 17.59 -8.80
C ILE A 260 -1.25 17.00 -8.83
N THR A 261 -1.58 16.15 -7.86
CA THR A 261 -2.89 15.47 -7.82
C THR A 261 -4.07 16.45 -7.82
N PRO A 262 -4.07 17.58 -7.06
CA PRO A 262 -5.17 18.54 -7.14
C PRO A 262 -5.30 19.23 -8.49
N LEU A 263 -4.21 19.37 -9.25
CA LEU A 263 -4.26 19.99 -10.59
C LEU A 263 -4.85 19.06 -11.65
N LEU A 264 -4.72 17.75 -11.46
CA LEU A 264 -5.19 16.75 -12.43
C LEU A 264 -6.64 16.32 -12.17
N PHE A 265 -7.13 16.46 -10.94
CA PHE A 265 -8.40 15.86 -10.48
C PHE A 265 -9.30 16.88 -9.74
N THR A 266 -9.21 18.17 -10.12
CA THR A 266 -10.16 19.23 -9.69
C THR A 266 -11.44 19.19 -10.50
#